data_ab8cca5909fc4a1982bec1ba52bf0fa3
#
_entry.id   ab8cca5909fc4a1982bec1ba52bf0fa3
#
_cell.length_a   1.000
_cell.length_b   1.000
_cell.length_c   1.000
_cell.angle_alpha   90.00
_cell.angle_beta   90.00
_cell.angle_gamma   90.00
#
_symmetry.space_group_name_H-M   'P 1'
#
loop_
_entity.id
_entity.type
_entity.pdbx_description
1 polymer ?
#
loop_
_entity_poly.entity_id
_entity_poly.type
_entity_poly.pdbx_seq_one_letter_code
_entity_poly.pdbx_strand_id
1 'polypeptide(L)'
;PKTNSSYRTIPLTTRAYDVLKSCYEERHTRKESELLSQILEYVDRRTGETQYLCMRDLVFINYRTGEPAKNSSYDTHLYKLCDEAKIKRFCMHALRHTYATRAIESGVLPKVLQRLLGHSSIKTTMDRYVHVTDDSLTNAIKQFEQNTSLAS
;
A
#
# COMPACT_ATOMS: atom_id res chain seq x y z
N PRO A 1 -11.73 -3.03 -5.59
CA PRO A 1 -10.83 -4.17 -5.32
C PRO A 1 -11.23 -5.41 -6.13
N LYS A 2 -10.23 -6.22 -6.55
CA LYS A 2 -10.50 -7.41 -7.40
C LYS A 2 -10.84 -8.67 -6.61
N THR A 3 -10.49 -8.71 -5.32
CA THR A 3 -10.65 -9.89 -4.45
C THR A 3 -11.11 -9.46 -3.06
N ASN A 4 -11.72 -10.38 -2.31
CA ASN A 4 -12.12 -10.14 -0.91
C ASN A 4 -10.94 -9.73 -0.02
N SER A 5 -9.74 -10.29 -0.26
CA SER A 5 -8.52 -9.95 0.46
C SER A 5 -8.05 -8.49 0.25
N SER A 6 -8.59 -7.81 -0.76
CA SER A 6 -8.29 -6.40 -1.03
C SER A 6 -9.02 -5.45 -0.10
N TYR A 7 -10.13 -5.89 0.52
CA TYR A 7 -10.88 -5.14 1.52
C TYR A 7 -10.24 -5.38 2.89
N ARG A 8 -9.54 -4.39 3.40
CA ARG A 8 -8.82 -4.50 4.67
C ARG A 8 -8.57 -3.15 5.31
N THR A 9 -8.49 -3.15 6.61
CA THR A 9 -7.98 -2.02 7.40
C THR A 9 -6.48 -2.21 7.60
N ILE A 10 -5.70 -1.16 7.34
CA ILE A 10 -4.25 -1.17 7.51
C ILE A 10 -3.92 -0.10 8.56
N PRO A 11 -3.19 -0.45 9.64
CA PRO A 11 -2.68 0.54 10.57
C PRO A 11 -1.68 1.45 9.86
N LEU A 12 -1.77 2.75 10.10
CA LEU A 12 -0.88 3.72 9.52
C LEU A 12 0.31 3.98 10.45
N THR A 13 1.49 4.14 9.88
CA THR A 13 2.61 4.77 10.61
C THR A 13 2.30 6.26 10.77
N THR A 14 2.89 6.90 11.78
CA THR A 14 2.74 8.36 12.02
C THR A 14 3.01 9.15 10.75
N ARG A 15 4.14 8.87 10.08
CA ARG A 15 4.50 9.53 8.82
C ARG A 15 3.46 9.33 7.71
N ALA A 16 2.90 8.13 7.57
CA ALA A 16 1.87 7.86 6.57
C ALA A 16 0.57 8.61 6.90
N TYR A 17 0.21 8.68 8.18
CA TYR A 17 -0.94 9.46 8.65
C TYR A 17 -0.76 10.94 8.32
N ASP A 18 0.38 11.54 8.66
CA ASP A 18 0.66 12.97 8.44
C ASP A 18 0.58 13.32 6.95
N VAL A 19 1.19 12.50 6.09
CA VAL A 19 1.13 12.69 4.62
C VAL A 19 -0.30 12.58 4.10
N LEU A 20 -1.06 11.56 4.50
CA LEU A 20 -2.43 11.39 4.06
C LEU A 20 -3.34 12.50 4.57
N LYS A 21 -3.12 12.97 5.81
CA LYS A 21 -3.83 14.10 6.39
C LYS A 21 -3.56 15.38 5.59
N SER A 22 -2.30 15.68 5.29
CA SER A 22 -1.93 16.82 4.45
C SER A 22 -2.60 16.75 3.06
N CYS A 23 -2.53 15.61 2.38
CA CYS A 23 -3.21 15.40 1.11
C CYS A 23 -4.73 15.62 1.21
N TYR A 24 -5.33 15.18 2.32
CA TYR A 24 -6.77 15.35 2.56
C TYR A 24 -7.13 16.83 2.78
N GLU A 25 -6.34 17.54 3.59
CA GLU A 25 -6.55 18.97 3.91
C GLU A 25 -6.34 19.85 2.66
N GLU A 26 -5.27 19.62 1.90
CA GLU A 26 -5.00 20.35 0.67
C GLU A 26 -6.13 20.23 -0.36
N ARG A 27 -6.82 19.11 -0.38
CA ARG A 27 -7.97 18.84 -1.24
C ARG A 27 -9.11 19.83 -0.99
N HIS A 28 -9.34 20.25 0.26
CA HIS A 28 -10.41 21.17 0.64
C HIS A 28 -10.07 22.64 0.36
N THR A 29 -8.82 23.00 0.19
CA THR A 29 -8.39 24.37 -0.10
C THR A 29 -8.48 24.74 -1.58
N ARG A 30 -8.57 23.73 -2.46
CA ARG A 30 -8.73 23.96 -3.90
C ARG A 30 -10.19 24.29 -4.24
N LYS A 31 -10.40 25.21 -5.21
CA LYS A 31 -11.74 25.69 -5.68
C LYS A 31 -12.58 24.61 -6.40
N GLU A 32 -12.58 23.39 -5.91
CA GLU A 32 -13.17 22.23 -6.59
C GLU A 32 -14.31 21.61 -5.76
N SER A 33 -15.06 22.48 -5.05
CA SER A 33 -16.18 22.05 -4.20
C SER A 33 -17.26 21.24 -4.95
N GLU A 34 -17.49 21.54 -6.22
CA GLU A 34 -18.48 20.82 -7.04
C GLU A 34 -18.07 19.38 -7.31
N LEU A 35 -16.78 19.13 -7.63
CA LEU A 35 -16.27 17.76 -7.84
C LEU A 35 -16.32 16.94 -6.55
N LEU A 36 -16.06 17.56 -5.40
CA LEU A 36 -16.10 16.88 -4.11
C LEU A 36 -17.53 16.48 -3.68
N SER A 37 -18.55 17.12 -4.26
CA SER A 37 -19.97 16.82 -3.98
C SER A 37 -20.51 15.70 -4.87
N GLN A 38 -19.77 15.24 -5.86
CA GLN A 38 -20.20 14.17 -6.75
C GLN A 38 -20.28 12.84 -6.01
N ILE A 39 -21.31 12.07 -6.33
CA ILE A 39 -21.51 10.71 -5.86
C ILE A 39 -21.20 9.75 -7.00
N LEU A 40 -20.29 8.84 -6.76
CA LEU A 40 -19.94 7.77 -7.69
C LEU A 40 -20.77 6.54 -7.36
N GLU A 41 -21.45 6.01 -8.36
CA GLU A 41 -22.10 4.71 -8.29
C GLU A 41 -21.11 3.62 -8.77
N TYR A 42 -21.00 2.54 -8.00
CA TYR A 42 -20.19 1.39 -8.38
C TYR A 42 -20.79 0.09 -7.84
N VAL A 43 -20.50 -1.02 -8.51
CA VAL A 43 -20.91 -2.33 -8.03
C VAL A 43 -19.79 -2.90 -7.15
N ASP A 44 -20.11 -3.19 -5.89
CA ASP A 44 -19.19 -3.92 -5.01
C ASP A 44 -19.06 -5.37 -5.51
N ARG A 45 -17.89 -5.70 -6.03
CA ARG A 45 -17.63 -7.04 -6.61
C ARG A 45 -17.69 -8.18 -5.59
N ARG A 46 -17.70 -7.85 -4.31
CA ARG A 46 -17.80 -8.83 -3.22
C ARG A 46 -19.25 -9.24 -2.95
N THR A 47 -20.17 -8.27 -2.94
CA THR A 47 -21.58 -8.49 -2.62
C THR A 47 -22.46 -8.52 -3.88
N GLY A 48 -21.99 -7.96 -5.00
CA GLY A 48 -22.78 -7.74 -6.20
C GLY A 48 -23.76 -6.56 -6.09
N GLU A 49 -23.75 -5.85 -4.97
CA GLU A 49 -24.67 -4.75 -4.70
C GLU A 49 -24.12 -3.43 -5.25
N THR A 50 -25.04 -2.56 -5.67
CA THR A 50 -24.72 -1.18 -6.02
C THR A 50 -24.42 -0.40 -4.73
N GLN A 51 -23.27 0.28 -4.73
CA GLN A 51 -22.81 1.13 -3.63
C GLN A 51 -22.57 2.55 -4.14
N TYR A 52 -22.64 3.49 -3.24
CA TYR A 52 -22.44 4.92 -3.51
C TYR A 52 -21.27 5.44 -2.69
N LEU A 53 -20.36 6.16 -3.36
CA LEU A 53 -19.18 6.75 -2.74
C LEU A 53 -19.16 8.24 -3.04
N CYS A 54 -19.15 9.06 -2.00
CA CYS A 54 -18.95 10.49 -2.17
C CYS A 54 -17.47 10.77 -2.49
N MET A 55 -17.21 11.60 -3.51
CA MET A 55 -15.85 12.00 -3.88
C MET A 55 -15.11 12.67 -2.71
N ARG A 56 -15.84 13.31 -1.81
CA ARG A 56 -15.30 13.89 -0.57
C ARG A 56 -14.61 12.87 0.34
N ASP A 57 -15.01 11.60 0.28
CA ASP A 57 -14.43 10.54 1.11
C ASP A 57 -13.15 9.95 0.54
N LEU A 58 -12.75 10.37 -0.68
CA LEU A 58 -11.51 9.96 -1.30
C LEU A 58 -10.38 10.95 -0.98
N VAL A 59 -9.20 10.41 -0.64
CA VAL A 59 -7.98 11.22 -0.48
C VAL A 59 -7.41 11.62 -1.84
N PHE A 60 -7.44 10.71 -2.82
CA PHE A 60 -6.83 10.90 -4.13
C PHE A 60 -7.90 10.97 -5.23
N ILE A 61 -8.03 12.15 -5.82
CA ILE A 61 -9.00 12.48 -6.85
C ILE A 61 -8.25 13.03 -8.07
N ASN A 62 -8.70 12.68 -9.25
CA ASN A 62 -8.28 13.35 -10.47
C ASN A 62 -9.18 14.57 -10.71
N TYR A 63 -8.72 15.73 -10.35
CA TYR A 63 -9.47 16.98 -10.44
C TYR A 63 -9.80 17.42 -11.89
N ARG A 64 -9.09 16.86 -12.87
CA ARG A 64 -9.37 17.18 -14.29
C ARG A 64 -10.55 16.39 -14.85
N THR A 65 -10.78 15.18 -14.36
CA THR A 65 -11.81 14.26 -14.89
C THR A 65 -12.97 14.05 -13.92
N GLY A 66 -12.85 14.49 -12.67
CA GLY A 66 -13.84 14.20 -11.61
C GLY A 66 -13.91 12.72 -11.22
N GLU A 67 -12.89 11.93 -11.57
CA GLU A 67 -12.86 10.50 -11.27
C GLU A 67 -11.85 10.18 -10.14
N PRO A 68 -11.96 9.02 -9.47
CA PRO A 68 -10.90 8.53 -8.59
C PRO A 68 -9.56 8.46 -9.33
N ALA A 69 -8.49 8.83 -8.66
CA ALA A 69 -7.16 8.79 -9.25
C ALA A 69 -6.77 7.36 -9.64
N LYS A 70 -6.26 7.19 -10.86
CA LYS A 70 -5.84 5.89 -11.42
C LYS A 70 -4.34 5.68 -11.23
N ASN A 71 -3.91 4.45 -10.96
CA ASN A 71 -2.48 4.11 -10.80
C ASN A 71 -1.63 4.53 -12.02
N SER A 72 -2.16 4.40 -13.23
CA SER A 72 -1.48 4.80 -14.46
C SER A 72 -1.10 6.30 -14.50
N SER A 73 -1.90 7.15 -13.87
CA SER A 73 -1.60 8.58 -13.77
C SER A 73 -0.38 8.82 -12.87
N TYR A 74 -0.27 8.08 -11.79
CA TYR A 74 0.90 8.14 -10.89
C TYR A 74 2.15 7.58 -11.55
N ASP A 75 2.04 6.45 -12.27
CA ASP A 75 3.17 5.88 -12.99
C ASP A 75 3.72 6.85 -14.04
N THR A 76 2.83 7.52 -14.79
CA THR A 76 3.23 8.54 -15.78
C THR A 76 3.99 9.70 -15.13
N HIS A 77 3.52 10.17 -13.98
CA HIS A 77 4.20 11.24 -13.25
C HIS A 77 5.54 10.79 -12.68
N LEU A 78 5.57 9.58 -12.10
CA LEU A 78 6.79 8.98 -11.55
C LEU A 78 7.86 8.78 -12.63
N TYR A 79 7.48 8.36 -13.84
CA TYR A 79 8.43 8.22 -14.96
C TYR A 79 9.07 9.57 -15.33
N LYS A 80 8.31 10.66 -15.34
CA LYS A 80 8.87 12.00 -15.58
C LYS A 80 9.90 12.38 -14.51
N LEU A 81 9.56 12.14 -13.23
CA LEU A 81 10.49 12.39 -12.12
C LEU A 81 11.77 11.54 -12.22
N CYS A 82 11.65 10.27 -12.63
CA CYS A 82 12.80 9.42 -12.86
C CYS A 82 13.69 9.94 -13.98
N ASP A 83 13.09 10.42 -15.08
CA ASP A 83 13.84 10.98 -16.21
C ASP A 83 14.57 12.28 -15.81
N GLU A 84 13.90 13.17 -15.09
CA GLU A 84 14.48 14.39 -14.55
C GLU A 84 15.65 14.10 -13.59
N ALA A 85 15.49 13.10 -12.73
CA ALA A 85 16.51 12.63 -11.81
C ALA A 85 17.61 11.77 -12.47
N LYS A 86 17.48 11.45 -13.76
CA LYS A 86 18.39 10.56 -14.52
C LYS A 86 18.58 9.18 -13.90
N ILE A 87 17.50 8.62 -13.32
CA ILE A 87 17.48 7.28 -12.75
C ILE A 87 16.60 6.35 -13.57
N LYS A 88 16.82 5.05 -13.44
CA LYS A 88 16.00 4.04 -14.11
C LYS A 88 14.53 4.19 -13.71
N ARG A 89 13.63 4.24 -14.70
CA ARG A 89 12.18 4.30 -14.46
C ARG A 89 11.71 3.09 -13.67
N PHE A 90 10.83 3.34 -12.69
CA PHE A 90 10.12 2.31 -11.95
C PHE A 90 8.65 2.74 -11.74
N CYS A 91 7.75 1.77 -11.59
CA CYS A 91 6.32 2.02 -11.41
C CYS A 91 5.93 2.01 -9.93
N MET A 92 4.72 2.46 -9.61
CA MET A 92 4.15 2.42 -8.26
C MET A 92 4.15 1.02 -7.64
N HIS A 93 4.02 -0.01 -8.47
CA HIS A 93 4.07 -1.40 -8.00
C HIS A 93 5.45 -1.81 -7.47
N ALA A 94 6.52 -1.22 -8.00
CA ALA A 94 7.88 -1.44 -7.49
C ALA A 94 8.06 -0.91 -6.06
N LEU A 95 7.40 0.21 -5.71
CA LEU A 95 7.40 0.72 -4.33
C LEU A 95 6.76 -0.27 -3.36
N ARG A 96 5.67 -0.93 -3.80
CA ARG A 96 5.04 -1.99 -3.02
C ARG A 96 5.98 -3.17 -2.80
N HIS A 97 6.76 -3.56 -3.83
CA HIS A 97 7.77 -4.62 -3.69
C HIS A 97 8.88 -4.21 -2.73
N THR A 98 9.40 -3.00 -2.85
CA THR A 98 10.41 -2.46 -1.93
C THR A 98 9.91 -2.45 -0.48
N TYR A 99 8.67 -1.98 -0.26
CA TYR A 99 8.06 -2.02 1.07
C TYR A 99 8.00 -3.44 1.62
N ALA A 100 7.56 -4.40 0.82
CA ALA A 100 7.42 -5.78 1.24
C ALA A 100 8.76 -6.44 1.59
N THR A 101 9.79 -6.22 0.76
CA THR A 101 11.15 -6.71 1.01
C THR A 101 11.70 -6.11 2.32
N ARG A 102 11.61 -4.79 2.47
CA ARG A 102 12.06 -4.10 3.68
C ARG A 102 11.33 -4.57 4.94
N ALA A 103 10.03 -4.85 4.84
CA ALA A 103 9.25 -5.37 5.96
C ALA A 103 9.75 -6.75 6.41
N ILE A 104 10.03 -7.67 5.48
CA ILE A 104 10.61 -8.98 5.79
C ILE A 104 12.01 -8.84 6.40
N GLU A 105 12.88 -8.03 5.80
CA GLU A 105 14.22 -7.75 6.31
C GLU A 105 14.20 -7.16 7.73
N SER A 106 13.14 -6.41 8.08
CA SER A 106 12.90 -5.86 9.42
C SER A 106 12.24 -6.84 10.38
N GLY A 107 12.05 -8.10 10.01
CA GLY A 107 11.46 -9.12 10.85
C GLY A 107 9.94 -9.17 10.90
N VAL A 108 9.24 -8.47 10.01
CA VAL A 108 7.78 -8.59 9.91
C VAL A 108 7.41 -9.99 9.43
N LEU A 109 6.59 -10.68 10.22
CA LEU A 109 6.18 -12.04 9.90
C LEU A 109 5.47 -12.11 8.54
N PRO A 110 5.79 -13.10 7.68
CA PRO A 110 5.19 -13.23 6.35
C PRO A 110 3.66 -13.25 6.36
N LYS A 111 3.04 -13.81 7.40
CA LYS A 111 1.57 -13.83 7.56
C LYS A 111 0.99 -12.44 7.84
N VAL A 112 1.69 -11.63 8.60
CA VAL A 112 1.32 -10.22 8.85
C VAL A 112 1.46 -9.44 7.56
N LEU A 113 2.59 -9.60 6.85
CA LEU A 113 2.82 -8.96 5.56
C LEU A 113 1.78 -9.35 4.51
N GLN A 114 1.39 -10.63 4.44
CA GLN A 114 0.30 -11.09 3.58
C GLN A 114 -0.97 -10.26 3.79
N ARG A 115 -1.36 -10.04 5.05
CA ARG A 115 -2.55 -9.25 5.40
C ARG A 115 -2.38 -7.78 5.03
N LEU A 116 -1.23 -7.18 5.33
CA LEU A 116 -0.92 -5.80 4.97
C LEU A 116 -0.97 -5.57 3.45
N LEU A 117 -0.44 -6.50 2.67
CA LEU A 117 -0.44 -6.44 1.21
C LEU A 117 -1.79 -6.83 0.58
N GLY A 118 -2.63 -7.56 1.30
CA GLY A 118 -3.91 -8.08 0.77
C GLY A 118 -3.71 -9.19 -0.26
N HIS A 119 -2.68 -10.01 -0.10
CA HIS A 119 -2.51 -11.20 -0.93
C HIS A 119 -3.51 -12.28 -0.51
N SER A 120 -4.22 -12.86 -1.48
CA SER A 120 -5.17 -13.94 -1.24
C SER A 120 -4.49 -15.22 -0.74
N SER A 121 -3.23 -15.45 -1.12
CA SER A 121 -2.43 -16.60 -0.72
C SER A 121 -1.14 -16.18 -0.03
N ILE A 122 -0.77 -16.88 1.05
CA ILE A 122 0.52 -16.73 1.71
C ILE A 122 1.68 -17.13 0.78
N LYS A 123 1.45 -18.11 -0.11
CA LYS A 123 2.43 -18.54 -1.11
C LYS A 123 2.95 -17.36 -1.92
N THR A 124 2.07 -16.44 -2.35
CA THR A 124 2.48 -15.23 -3.09
C THR A 124 3.46 -14.36 -2.31
N THR A 125 3.32 -14.30 -0.98
CA THR A 125 4.22 -13.53 -0.12
C THR A 125 5.53 -14.28 0.09
N MET A 126 5.46 -15.57 0.35
CA MET A 126 6.64 -16.42 0.56
C MET A 126 7.53 -16.48 -0.69
N ASP A 127 6.97 -16.85 -1.84
CA ASP A 127 7.71 -17.02 -3.09
C ASP A 127 8.40 -15.72 -3.58
N ARG A 128 7.86 -14.57 -3.21
CA ARG A 128 8.37 -13.28 -3.69
C ARG A 128 9.32 -12.57 -2.74
N TYR A 129 9.15 -12.76 -1.44
CA TYR A 129 9.80 -11.90 -0.44
C TYR A 129 10.58 -12.67 0.62
N VAL A 130 10.35 -13.96 0.78
CA VAL A 130 11.04 -14.75 1.79
C VAL A 130 12.13 -15.57 1.10
N HIS A 131 13.36 -15.09 1.22
CA HIS A 131 14.55 -15.80 0.80
C HIS A 131 15.31 -16.21 2.07
N VAL A 132 15.42 -17.52 2.28
CA VAL A 132 16.18 -18.05 3.41
C VAL A 132 17.64 -18.13 2.98
N THR A 133 18.50 -17.36 3.63
CA THR A 133 19.96 -17.41 3.46
C THR A 133 20.61 -18.10 4.66
N ASP A 134 21.82 -18.62 4.50
CA ASP A 134 22.57 -19.24 5.61
C ASP A 134 22.78 -18.24 6.76
N ASP A 135 23.01 -16.97 6.46
CA ASP A 135 23.11 -15.92 7.45
C ASP A 135 21.79 -15.72 8.22
N SER A 136 20.65 -15.80 7.53
CA SER A 136 19.34 -15.67 8.18
C SER A 136 19.03 -16.85 9.11
N LEU A 137 19.44 -18.06 8.74
CA LEU A 137 19.35 -19.25 9.60
C LEU A 137 20.20 -19.09 10.86
N THR A 138 21.47 -18.70 10.68
CA THR A 138 22.40 -18.48 11.80
C THR A 138 21.89 -17.42 12.77
N ASN A 139 21.39 -16.30 12.25
CA ASN A 139 20.84 -15.23 13.06
C ASN A 139 19.55 -15.64 13.80
N ALA A 140 18.67 -16.42 13.16
CA ALA A 140 17.46 -16.93 13.80
C ALA A 140 17.79 -17.85 14.99
N ILE A 141 18.79 -18.73 14.86
CA ILE A 141 19.24 -19.59 15.95
C ILE A 141 19.83 -18.77 17.10
N LYS A 142 20.68 -17.79 16.80
CA LYS A 142 21.24 -16.89 17.84
C LYS A 142 20.15 -16.14 18.62
N GLN A 143 19.15 -15.61 17.92
CA GLN A 143 18.01 -14.95 18.56
C GLN A 143 17.20 -15.90 19.43
N PHE A 144 16.98 -17.13 18.96
CA PHE A 144 16.28 -18.16 19.74
C PHE A 144 17.03 -18.48 21.02
N GLU A 145 18.34 -18.68 20.96
CA GLU A 145 19.19 -18.92 22.13
C GLU A 145 19.16 -17.79 23.14
N GLN A 146 19.26 -16.53 22.66
CA GLN A 146 19.17 -15.35 23.52
C GLN A 146 17.82 -15.23 24.22
N ASN A 147 16.72 -15.49 23.52
CA ASN A 147 15.37 -15.38 24.08
C ASN A 147 15.06 -16.54 25.06
N THR A 148 15.68 -17.71 24.92
CA THR A 148 15.47 -18.84 25.81
C THR A 148 16.40 -18.82 27.02
N SER A 149 17.61 -18.26 26.94
CA SER A 149 18.54 -18.11 28.05
C SER A 149 18.12 -17.04 29.07
N LEU A 150 17.21 -16.12 28.71
CA LEU A 150 16.62 -15.13 29.64
C LEU A 150 15.44 -15.68 30.46
N ALA A 151 15.02 -16.92 30.22
CA ALA A 151 13.91 -17.58 30.92
C ALA A 151 14.36 -18.55 32.02
N SER A 152 15.65 -18.51 32.45
CA SER A 152 16.24 -19.38 33.48
C SER A 152 16.48 -18.63 34.77
#